data_b9c60dc58e138052c2684a0066d27036
#
_entry.id   b9c60dc58e138052c2684a0066d27036
#
_cell.length_a   1.000
_cell.length_b   1.000
_cell.length_c   1.000
_cell.angle_alpha   90.00
_cell.angle_beta   90.00
_cell.angle_gamma   90.00
#
_symmetry.space_group_name_H-M   'P 1'
#
loop_
_entity.id
_entity.type
_entity.pdbx_description
1 polymer ?
#
loop_
_entity_poly.entity_id
_entity_poly.type
_entity_poly.pdbx_seq_one_letter_code
_entity_poly.pdbx_strand_id
1 'polypeptide(L)'
;VQATGLPDGEYVLGDQRIFVQDGAARLKEGNLAGSTLTLLQAVANMVREIGVSLPDAFRMASFNPAQSIGLADRGWIQEGNQADFVILTPGFEVQKTIIAGRIAYSAD
;
A
#
# COMPACT_ATOMS: atom_id res chain seq x y z
N VAL A 1 10.63 -0.49 1.48
CA VAL A 1 9.62 0.36 2.15
C VAL A 1 10.02 1.83 2.15
N GLN A 2 11.29 2.16 2.44
CA GLN A 2 11.73 3.56 2.53
C GLN A 2 11.61 4.34 1.22
N ALA A 3 11.65 3.67 0.08
CA ALA A 3 11.51 4.30 -1.24
C ALA A 3 10.04 4.36 -1.73
N THR A 4 9.11 3.74 -1.01
CA THR A 4 7.71 3.64 -1.43
C THR A 4 7.08 5.02 -1.56
N GLY A 5 6.52 5.30 -2.73
CA GLY A 5 5.84 6.56 -3.00
C GLY A 5 6.75 7.75 -3.24
N LEU A 6 8.07 7.58 -3.23
CA LEU A 6 8.99 8.68 -3.50
C LEU A 6 9.02 9.03 -4.99
N PRO A 7 9.05 10.33 -5.32
CA PRO A 7 9.28 10.75 -6.69
C PRO A 7 10.74 10.48 -7.11
N ASP A 8 10.99 10.61 -8.41
CA ASP A 8 12.35 10.50 -8.95
C ASP A 8 13.31 11.46 -8.23
N GLY A 9 14.49 10.98 -7.92
CA GLY A 9 15.49 11.76 -7.20
C GLY A 9 16.54 10.90 -6.51
N GLU A 10 17.41 11.57 -5.77
CA GLU A 10 18.45 10.95 -4.97
C GLU A 10 18.07 10.94 -3.49
N TYR A 11 18.25 9.80 -2.84
CA TYR A 11 17.89 9.60 -1.44
C TYR A 11 18.97 8.79 -0.73
N VAL A 12 18.87 8.71 0.60
CA VAL A 12 19.76 7.88 1.43
C VAL A 12 18.94 6.78 2.08
N LEU A 13 19.38 5.53 1.89
CA LEU A 13 18.79 4.34 2.48
C LEU A 13 19.83 3.70 3.41
N GLY A 14 19.67 3.92 4.72
CA GLY A 14 20.71 3.56 5.68
C GLY A 14 21.97 4.37 5.43
N ASP A 15 23.06 3.70 5.12
CA ASP A 15 24.36 4.31 4.77
C ASP A 15 24.61 4.35 3.25
N GLN A 16 23.63 3.94 2.44
CA GLN A 16 23.73 3.84 0.99
C GLN A 16 22.94 4.94 0.30
N ARG A 17 23.50 5.51 -0.76
CA ARG A 17 22.75 6.39 -1.66
C ARG A 17 21.93 5.55 -2.63
N ILE A 18 20.69 5.94 -2.81
CA ILE A 18 19.80 5.33 -3.80
C ILE A 18 19.28 6.40 -4.76
N PHE A 19 18.98 5.96 -5.97
CA PHE A 19 18.41 6.80 -7.01
C PHE A 19 17.05 6.22 -7.40
N VAL A 20 16.00 7.02 -7.24
CA VAL A 20 14.65 6.65 -7.71
C VAL A 20 14.50 7.21 -9.11
N GLN A 21 14.23 6.32 -10.07
CA GLN A 21 14.02 6.68 -11.46
C GLN A 21 13.05 5.67 -12.09
N ASP A 22 12.04 6.19 -12.80
CA ASP A 22 11.06 5.40 -13.53
C ASP A 22 10.39 4.30 -12.65
N GLY A 23 10.06 4.65 -11.40
CA GLY A 23 9.38 3.75 -10.48
C GLY A 23 10.26 2.69 -9.84
N ALA A 24 11.59 2.78 -9.97
CA ALA A 24 12.53 1.85 -9.34
C ALA A 24 13.57 2.58 -8.50
N ALA A 25 13.88 2.04 -7.33
CA ALA A 25 14.98 2.50 -6.50
C ALA A 25 16.23 1.66 -6.78
N ARG A 26 17.32 2.31 -7.13
CA ARG A 26 18.59 1.64 -7.51
C ARG A 26 19.76 2.19 -6.72
N LEU A 27 20.77 1.36 -6.51
CA LEU A 27 22.06 1.78 -5.99
C LEU A 27 22.85 2.51 -7.10
N LYS A 28 23.94 3.18 -6.69
CA LYS A 28 24.82 3.91 -7.62
C LYS A 28 25.32 3.02 -8.77
N GLU A 29 25.56 1.74 -8.50
CA GLU A 29 26.00 0.76 -9.50
C GLU A 29 24.88 0.28 -10.43
N GLY A 30 23.67 0.73 -10.24
CA GLY A 30 22.50 0.34 -11.04
C GLY A 30 21.74 -0.87 -10.53
N ASN A 31 22.21 -1.51 -9.45
CA ASN A 31 21.52 -2.64 -8.82
C ASN A 31 20.21 -2.18 -8.20
N LEU A 32 19.19 -3.04 -8.28
CA LEU A 32 17.90 -2.76 -7.68
C LEU A 32 18.03 -2.69 -6.15
N ALA A 33 17.57 -1.59 -5.56
CA ALA A 33 17.64 -1.36 -4.12
C ALA A 33 16.27 -1.48 -3.43
N GLY A 34 15.18 -1.32 -4.16
CA GLY A 34 13.85 -1.39 -3.60
C GLY A 34 12.77 -0.98 -4.59
N SER A 35 11.55 -0.91 -4.11
CA SER A 35 10.37 -0.53 -4.89
C SER A 35 9.77 0.77 -4.38
N THR A 36 9.21 1.56 -5.29
CA THR A 36 8.39 2.74 -4.99
C THR A 36 6.90 2.42 -4.95
N LEU A 37 6.52 1.17 -5.16
CA LEU A 37 5.13 0.72 -5.24
C LEU A 37 4.42 0.90 -3.92
N THR A 38 3.29 1.62 -3.93
CA THR A 38 2.38 1.68 -2.78
C THR A 38 1.47 0.45 -2.74
N LEU A 39 0.95 0.10 -1.58
CA LEU A 39 0.01 -1.03 -1.46
C LEU A 39 -1.26 -0.79 -2.28
N LEU A 40 -1.77 0.44 -2.28
CA LEU A 40 -2.96 0.78 -3.07
C LEU A 40 -2.70 0.61 -4.57
N GLN A 41 -1.54 1.04 -5.06
CA GLN A 41 -1.18 0.83 -6.47
C GLN A 41 -1.03 -0.65 -6.79
N ALA A 42 -0.51 -1.45 -5.86
CA ALA A 42 -0.43 -2.91 -6.03
C ALA A 42 -1.83 -3.54 -6.18
N VAL A 43 -2.79 -3.11 -5.34
CA VAL A 43 -4.20 -3.54 -5.46
C VAL A 43 -4.77 -3.17 -6.82
N ALA A 44 -4.57 -1.92 -7.25
CA ALA A 44 -5.05 -1.44 -8.56
C ALA A 44 -4.44 -2.26 -9.71
N ASN A 45 -3.15 -2.58 -9.65
CA ASN A 45 -2.47 -3.39 -10.64
C ASN A 45 -3.04 -4.81 -10.72
N MET A 46 -3.32 -5.43 -9.58
CA MET A 46 -3.92 -6.77 -9.54
C MET A 46 -5.29 -6.79 -10.20
N VAL A 47 -6.10 -5.77 -9.98
CA VAL A 47 -7.44 -5.66 -10.56
C VAL A 47 -7.35 -5.34 -12.06
N ARG A 48 -6.59 -4.30 -12.42
CA ARG A 48 -6.59 -3.75 -13.79
C ARG A 48 -5.77 -4.56 -14.78
N GLU A 49 -4.64 -5.09 -14.34
CA GLU A 49 -3.66 -5.73 -15.24
C GLU A 49 -3.71 -7.25 -15.16
N ILE A 50 -3.94 -7.81 -13.98
CA ILE A 50 -3.97 -9.26 -13.77
C ILE A 50 -5.40 -9.82 -13.90
N GLY A 51 -6.41 -8.98 -13.66
CA GLY A 51 -7.81 -9.40 -13.74
C GLY A 51 -8.34 -10.07 -12.47
N VAL A 52 -7.68 -9.87 -11.33
CA VAL A 52 -8.18 -10.34 -10.03
C VAL A 52 -9.44 -9.56 -9.66
N SER A 53 -10.44 -10.23 -9.10
CA SER A 53 -11.65 -9.55 -8.63
C SER A 53 -11.33 -8.54 -7.53
N LEU A 54 -12.10 -7.47 -7.45
CA LEU A 54 -11.89 -6.43 -6.44
C LEU A 54 -11.93 -6.99 -5.00
N PRO A 55 -12.92 -7.84 -4.61
CA PRO A 55 -12.91 -8.45 -3.29
C PRO A 55 -11.67 -9.30 -3.02
N ASP A 56 -11.20 -10.08 -3.98
CA ASP A 56 -10.01 -10.92 -3.82
C ASP A 56 -8.75 -10.07 -3.68
N ALA A 57 -8.61 -8.99 -4.45
CA ALA A 57 -7.47 -8.09 -4.36
C ALA A 57 -7.39 -7.43 -2.97
N PHE A 58 -8.51 -6.99 -2.42
CA PHE A 58 -8.55 -6.45 -1.07
C PHE A 58 -8.30 -7.51 0.01
N ARG A 59 -8.77 -8.73 -0.21
CA ARG A 59 -8.45 -9.84 0.69
C ARG A 59 -6.96 -10.11 0.73
N MET A 60 -6.28 -10.10 -0.41
CA MET A 60 -4.83 -10.27 -0.51
C MET A 60 -4.06 -9.16 0.20
N ALA A 61 -4.58 -7.94 0.19
CA ALA A 61 -3.92 -6.77 0.77
C ALA A 61 -4.24 -6.54 2.26
N SER A 62 -5.28 -7.13 2.79
CA SER A 62 -5.81 -6.82 4.13
C SER A 62 -6.05 -8.05 4.98
N PHE A 63 -7.03 -8.88 4.62
CA PHE A 63 -7.41 -10.05 5.40
C PHE A 63 -6.26 -11.07 5.52
N ASN A 64 -5.67 -11.46 4.40
CA ASN A 64 -4.61 -12.46 4.39
C ASN A 64 -3.38 -12.04 5.20
N PRO A 65 -2.85 -10.81 5.05
CA PRO A 65 -1.74 -10.35 5.91
C PRO A 65 -2.10 -10.33 7.39
N ALA A 66 -3.29 -9.87 7.75
CA ALA A 66 -3.74 -9.85 9.14
C ALA A 66 -3.79 -11.26 9.74
N GLN A 67 -4.32 -12.23 9.01
CA GLN A 67 -4.36 -13.63 9.42
C GLN A 67 -2.94 -14.21 9.59
N SER A 68 -2.04 -13.88 8.68
CA SER A 68 -0.65 -14.36 8.67
C SER A 68 0.12 -14.00 9.93
N ILE A 69 -0.21 -12.86 10.57
CA ILE A 69 0.43 -12.42 11.81
C ILE A 69 -0.46 -12.54 13.05
N GLY A 70 -1.60 -13.24 12.92
CA GLY A 70 -2.48 -13.56 14.04
C GLY A 70 -3.39 -12.42 14.53
N LEU A 71 -3.63 -11.40 13.70
CA LEU A 71 -4.56 -10.32 14.02
C LEU A 71 -5.98 -10.72 13.62
N ALA A 72 -6.77 -11.23 14.57
CA ALA A 72 -8.09 -11.78 14.30
C ALA A 72 -9.20 -10.72 14.24
N ASP A 73 -8.97 -9.52 14.78
CA ASP A 73 -9.97 -8.46 14.96
C ASP A 73 -9.89 -7.34 13.91
N ARG A 74 -9.12 -7.54 12.85
CA ARG A 74 -8.92 -6.53 11.79
C ARG A 74 -8.58 -7.19 10.46
N GLY A 75 -8.54 -6.38 9.41
CA GLY A 75 -8.24 -6.84 8.06
C GLY A 75 -9.48 -7.14 7.24
N TRP A 76 -10.66 -7.08 7.82
CA TRP A 76 -11.95 -7.27 7.16
C TRP A 76 -13.06 -6.57 7.93
N ILE A 77 -14.12 -6.20 7.23
CA ILE A 77 -15.25 -5.48 7.82
C ILE A 77 -16.23 -6.49 8.37
N GLN A 78 -16.31 -6.56 9.69
CA GLN A 78 -17.23 -7.43 10.42
C GLN A 78 -17.58 -6.79 11.75
N GLU A 79 -18.81 -6.98 12.20
CA GLU A 79 -19.25 -6.55 13.52
C GLU A 79 -18.35 -7.15 14.60
N GLY A 80 -17.90 -6.30 15.53
CA GLY A 80 -16.96 -6.69 16.59
C GLY A 80 -15.50 -6.47 16.24
N ASN A 81 -15.16 -6.28 14.97
CA ASN A 81 -13.78 -5.97 14.57
C ASN A 81 -13.43 -4.51 14.80
N GLN A 82 -12.13 -4.23 14.89
CA GLN A 82 -11.64 -2.85 14.95
C GLN A 82 -12.03 -2.10 13.68
N ALA A 83 -12.50 -0.88 13.86
CA ALA A 83 -12.97 -0.03 12.75
C ALA A 83 -11.78 0.65 12.06
N ASP A 84 -11.04 -0.15 11.29
CA ASP A 84 -9.93 0.29 10.43
C ASP A 84 -10.34 0.08 8.98
N PHE A 85 -10.55 1.15 8.22
CA PHE A 85 -10.87 1.03 6.81
C PHE A 85 -10.50 2.27 6.00
N VAL A 86 -10.43 2.05 4.72
CA VAL A 86 -10.16 3.07 3.72
C VAL A 86 -11.38 3.18 2.81
N ILE A 87 -11.81 4.41 2.54
CA ILE A 87 -12.85 4.71 1.57
C ILE A 87 -12.16 5.17 0.28
N LEU A 88 -12.42 4.47 -0.80
CA LEU A 88 -11.80 4.71 -2.10
C LEU A 88 -12.82 5.14 -3.13
N THR A 89 -12.38 5.96 -4.10
CA THR A 89 -13.14 6.17 -5.33
C THR A 89 -13.03 4.94 -6.24
N PRO A 90 -13.90 4.80 -7.26
CA PRO A 90 -13.73 3.77 -8.29
C PRO A 90 -12.38 3.84 -9.02
N GLY A 91 -11.72 5.00 -9.03
CA GLY A 91 -10.39 5.19 -9.61
C GLY A 91 -9.23 4.88 -8.67
N PHE A 92 -9.49 4.25 -7.51
CA PHE A 92 -8.50 3.92 -6.49
C PHE A 92 -7.84 5.14 -5.86
N GLU A 93 -8.59 6.22 -5.68
CA GLU A 93 -8.12 7.38 -4.93
C GLU A 93 -8.67 7.33 -3.51
N VAL A 94 -7.82 7.62 -2.52
CA VAL A 94 -8.23 7.62 -1.12
C VAL A 94 -9.11 8.84 -0.83
N GLN A 95 -10.33 8.61 -0.40
CA GLN A 95 -11.24 9.64 0.09
C GLN A 95 -11.08 9.86 1.59
N LYS A 96 -11.07 8.78 2.35
CA LYS A 96 -10.89 8.81 3.82
C LYS A 96 -10.15 7.59 4.28
N THR A 97 -9.38 7.75 5.35
CA THR A 97 -8.78 6.67 6.12
C THR A 97 -9.30 6.75 7.54
N ILE A 98 -9.85 5.64 8.05
CA ILE A 98 -10.40 5.53 9.39
C ILE A 98 -9.57 4.52 10.16
N ILE A 99 -9.09 4.91 11.33
CA ILE A 99 -8.29 4.08 12.22
C ILE A 99 -8.94 4.09 13.61
N ALA A 100 -9.27 2.92 14.12
CA ALA A 100 -9.96 2.73 15.40
C ALA A 100 -11.22 3.61 15.50
N GLY A 101 -11.99 3.69 14.42
CA GLY A 101 -13.23 4.45 14.34
C GLY A 101 -13.05 5.96 14.18
N ARG A 102 -11.82 6.45 14.03
CA ARG A 102 -11.53 7.88 13.89
C ARG A 102 -11.02 8.20 12.50
N ILE A 103 -11.46 9.34 11.96
CA ILE A 103 -10.96 9.81 10.66
C ILE A 103 -9.51 10.28 10.84
N ALA A 104 -8.56 9.51 10.28
CA ALA A 104 -7.14 9.82 10.29
C ALA A 104 -6.72 10.65 9.08
N TYR A 105 -7.45 10.54 7.97
CA TYR A 105 -7.22 11.30 6.75
C TYR A 105 -8.55 11.54 6.03
N SER A 106 -8.67 12.73 5.44
CA SER A 106 -9.78 13.09 4.56
C SER A 106 -9.25 13.92 3.39
N ALA A 107 -9.67 13.60 2.19
CA ALA A 107 -9.31 14.34 0.97
C ALA A 107 -10.03 15.70 0.87
N ASP A 108 -11.01 15.97 1.70
CA ASP A 108 -11.79 17.22 1.70
C ASP A 108 -11.07 18.35 2.44
#